data_9b16f4aecc5c7ad67440900668f325df
#
_entry.id   9b16f4aecc5c7ad67440900668f325df
#
_cell.length_a   1.000
_cell.length_b   1.000
_cell.length_c   1.000
_cell.angle_alpha   90.00
_cell.angle_beta   90.00
_cell.angle_gamma   90.00
#
_symmetry.space_group_name_H-M   'P 1'
#
loop_
_entity.id
_entity.type
_entity.pdbx_description
1 polymer ?
#
loop_
_entity_poly.entity_id
_entity_poly.type
_entity_poly.pdbx_seq_one_letter_code
_entity_poly.pdbx_strand_id
1 'polypeptide(L)'
;DHPHDNINKTYYRDQINKVANSVKEIIAAIGHPGQTPGEIPREIPVISSKVQWNNKIKVIAGSVMALILILLGYFFVPKLFKPEQHIEKSIAVLPFRNDSPDPENEYFCNGMMEEILNQLQKISDLKVKARTTSEKYRNPDSDIRVIGRELGVSLILEGSVRKVGDDIRITAQLIDAATGDHLWSEIYDGKYTTSLFDFQSGVAKKVASSLNAVITPQEKQRIEMKPTTNMLAYDLTQRGHDLIKKFRYTNDSNLIIRALNLF
;
A
#
# COMPACT_ATOMS: atom_id res chain seq x y z
N ASP A 1 5.51 35.48 24.04
CA ASP A 1 6.46 34.74 24.89
C ASP A 1 6.06 33.26 24.90
N HIS A 2 6.72 32.47 24.06
CA HIS A 2 6.49 31.03 23.99
C HIS A 2 7.34 30.29 25.04
N PRO A 3 6.78 29.29 25.77
CA PRO A 3 7.50 28.53 26.82
C PRO A 3 8.73 27.75 26.31
N HIS A 4 8.84 27.47 25.03
CA HIS A 4 9.95 26.73 24.42
C HIS A 4 11.27 27.51 24.33
N ASP A 5 11.25 28.85 24.36
CA ASP A 5 12.47 29.67 24.25
C ASP A 5 13.30 29.70 25.57
N ASN A 6 12.64 29.42 26.70
CA ASN A 6 13.32 29.48 27.99
C ASN A 6 14.16 28.24 28.31
N ILE A 7 13.77 27.07 27.80
CA ILE A 7 14.50 25.80 28.05
C ILE A 7 15.82 25.78 27.26
N ASN A 8 15.81 26.28 26.03
CA ASN A 8 17.05 26.38 25.21
C ASN A 8 18.05 27.35 25.78
N LYS A 9 17.63 28.50 26.33
CA LYS A 9 18.54 29.49 26.94
C LYS A 9 19.21 28.94 28.19
N THR A 10 18.52 28.18 29.03
CA THR A 10 19.10 27.61 30.25
C THR A 10 20.10 26.52 29.90
N TYR A 11 19.78 25.64 28.95
CA TYR A 11 20.69 24.60 28.47
C TYR A 11 21.97 25.17 27.85
N TYR A 12 21.87 26.22 27.04
CA TYR A 12 23.04 26.92 26.46
C TYR A 12 23.91 27.58 27.50
N ARG A 13 23.33 28.23 28.51
CA ARG A 13 24.08 28.82 29.62
C ARG A 13 24.84 27.77 30.40
N ASP A 14 24.29 26.64 30.68
CA ASP A 14 24.97 25.56 31.40
C ASP A 14 26.12 24.96 30.61
N GLN A 15 26.00 24.84 29.31
CA GLN A 15 27.09 24.39 28.44
C GLN A 15 28.22 25.41 28.37
N ILE A 16 27.90 26.72 28.23
CA ILE A 16 28.89 27.78 28.23
C ILE A 16 29.62 27.83 29.56
N ASN A 17 28.94 27.72 30.70
CA ASN A 17 29.55 27.70 32.03
C ASN A 17 30.48 26.49 32.22
N LYS A 18 30.16 25.33 31.72
CA LYS A 18 31.03 24.13 31.74
C LYS A 18 32.32 24.39 30.94
N VAL A 19 32.19 24.94 29.74
CA VAL A 19 33.34 25.26 28.88
C VAL A 19 34.21 26.35 29.55
N ALA A 20 33.62 27.41 30.10
CA ALA A 20 34.32 28.48 30.78
C ALA A 20 35.10 27.99 32.01
N ASN A 21 34.52 27.07 32.79
CA ASN A 21 35.21 26.47 33.94
C ASN A 21 36.39 25.58 33.50
N SER A 22 36.23 24.78 32.45
CA SER A 22 37.33 23.96 31.92
C SER A 22 38.45 24.79 31.35
N VAL A 23 38.16 25.90 30.66
CA VAL A 23 39.17 26.85 30.19
C VAL A 23 39.89 27.51 31.35
N LYS A 24 39.18 27.88 32.42
CA LYS A 24 39.77 28.49 33.62
C LYS A 24 40.72 27.53 34.35
N GLU A 25 40.40 26.26 34.42
CA GLU A 25 41.26 25.20 34.96
C GLU A 25 42.53 25.02 34.09
N ILE A 26 42.42 25.03 32.78
CA ILE A 26 43.56 24.92 31.86
C ILE A 26 44.48 26.14 31.99
N ILE A 27 43.92 27.34 32.07
CA ILE A 27 44.71 28.57 32.25
C ILE A 27 45.43 28.56 33.59
N ALA A 28 44.79 28.11 34.67
CA ALA A 28 45.39 27.97 35.99
C ALA A 28 46.57 26.95 35.98
N ALA A 29 46.44 25.87 35.23
CA ALA A 29 47.48 24.85 35.06
C ALA A 29 48.69 25.35 34.24
N ILE A 30 48.48 26.22 33.28
CA ILE A 30 49.55 26.80 32.42
C ILE A 30 50.30 27.94 33.14
N GLY A 31 49.61 28.65 34.06
CA GLY A 31 50.14 29.83 34.73
C GLY A 31 51.21 29.54 35.79
N HIS A 32 51.41 28.29 36.23
CA HIS A 32 52.43 27.93 37.24
C HIS A 32 53.12 26.58 36.86
N PRO A 33 54.12 26.63 35.99
CA PRO A 33 54.93 25.45 35.71
C PRO A 33 55.95 25.30 36.84
N GLY A 34 55.64 24.49 37.85
CA GLY A 34 56.68 24.15 38.81
C GLY A 34 56.27 23.95 40.27
N GLN A 35 55.00 23.89 40.64
CA GLN A 35 54.60 23.49 41.97
C GLN A 35 53.83 22.20 41.90
N THR A 36 54.48 21.08 42.27
CA THR A 36 53.82 19.87 42.71
C THR A 36 52.92 20.24 43.91
N PRO A 37 51.61 20.03 43.84
CA PRO A 37 50.76 20.24 45.00
C PRO A 37 51.15 19.24 46.09
N GLY A 38 51.57 19.76 47.25
CA GLY A 38 51.86 18.96 48.42
C GLY A 38 50.64 18.07 48.79
N GLU A 39 50.98 16.88 49.16
CA GLU A 39 50.00 15.92 49.73
C GLU A 39 49.27 16.57 50.90
N ILE A 40 48.04 16.98 50.67
CA ILE A 40 47.08 17.20 51.74
C ILE A 40 46.51 15.82 52.05
N PRO A 41 46.72 15.29 53.27
CA PRO A 41 46.00 14.05 53.64
C PRO A 41 44.51 14.36 53.75
N ARG A 42 43.79 14.16 52.69
CA ARG A 42 42.37 14.05 52.75
C ARG A 42 42.05 12.67 53.30
N GLU A 43 41.94 12.58 54.60
CA GLU A 43 41.10 11.55 55.18
C GLU A 43 39.68 11.76 54.64
N ILE A 44 39.39 11.13 53.54
CA ILE A 44 38.01 10.97 53.10
C ILE A 44 37.40 9.98 54.11
N PRO A 45 36.45 10.38 54.93
CA PRO A 45 35.72 9.38 55.68
C PRO A 45 35.06 8.47 54.66
N VAL A 46 35.62 7.28 54.49
CA VAL A 46 34.95 6.18 53.81
C VAL A 46 33.74 5.87 54.63
N ILE A 47 32.61 6.55 54.36
CA ILE A 47 31.31 6.12 54.83
C ILE A 47 31.01 4.85 54.04
N SER A 48 31.62 3.77 54.48
CA SER A 48 31.17 2.43 54.13
C SER A 48 29.84 2.24 54.82
N SER A 49 28.81 2.90 54.30
CA SER A 49 27.45 2.51 54.62
C SER A 49 27.24 1.16 53.89
N LYS A 50 27.61 0.07 54.56
CA LYS A 50 27.00 -1.22 54.28
C LYS A 50 25.50 -1.02 54.49
N VAL A 51 24.80 -0.61 53.41
CA VAL A 51 23.34 -0.66 53.38
C VAL A 51 23.00 -2.13 53.53
N GLN A 52 22.75 -2.53 54.80
CA GLN A 52 22.15 -3.83 55.11
C GLN A 52 20.72 -3.77 54.56
N TRP A 53 20.60 -4.12 53.31
CA TRP A 53 19.29 -4.28 52.68
C TRP A 53 18.58 -5.45 53.38
N ASN A 54 17.64 -5.11 54.22
CA ASN A 54 16.77 -6.05 54.90
C ASN A 54 16.16 -6.96 53.81
N ASN A 55 16.13 -8.27 54.01
CA ASN A 55 15.64 -9.21 53.01
C ASN A 55 14.25 -8.83 52.47
N LYS A 56 13.45 -8.11 53.24
CA LYS A 56 12.16 -7.56 52.81
C LYS A 56 12.31 -6.51 51.72
N ILE A 57 13.35 -5.65 51.73
CA ILE A 57 13.61 -4.63 50.70
C ILE A 57 14.10 -5.28 49.40
N LYS A 58 14.89 -6.35 49.48
CA LYS A 58 15.33 -7.13 48.29
C LYS A 58 14.15 -7.80 47.59
N VAL A 59 13.19 -8.32 48.37
CA VAL A 59 11.98 -8.95 47.82
C VAL A 59 11.08 -7.89 47.17
N ILE A 60 10.90 -6.72 47.78
CA ILE A 60 10.12 -5.62 47.21
C ILE A 60 10.77 -5.07 45.94
N ALA A 61 12.09 -4.85 45.95
CA ALA A 61 12.82 -4.39 44.76
C ALA A 61 12.75 -5.42 43.61
N GLY A 62 12.85 -6.71 43.91
CA GLY A 62 12.69 -7.78 42.96
C GLY A 62 11.28 -7.85 42.36
N SER A 63 10.24 -7.69 43.15
CA SER A 63 8.85 -7.69 42.69
C SER A 63 8.53 -6.45 41.83
N VAL A 64 9.05 -5.27 42.15
CA VAL A 64 8.90 -4.06 41.35
C VAL A 64 9.63 -4.20 40.01
N MET A 65 10.84 -4.75 40.02
CA MET A 65 11.59 -5.02 38.79
C MET A 65 10.84 -6.02 37.89
N ALA A 66 10.30 -7.10 38.46
CA ALA A 66 9.50 -8.07 37.72
C ALA A 66 8.23 -7.44 37.11
N LEU A 67 7.55 -6.56 37.85
CA LEU A 67 6.37 -5.83 37.39
C LEU A 67 6.71 -4.88 36.23
N ILE A 68 7.85 -4.19 36.31
CA ILE A 68 8.33 -3.33 35.24
C ILE A 68 8.65 -4.15 33.97
N LEU A 69 9.30 -5.32 34.12
CA LEU A 69 9.60 -6.20 33.01
C LEU A 69 8.32 -6.78 32.37
N ILE A 70 7.31 -7.12 33.17
CA ILE A 70 6.01 -7.57 32.66
C ILE A 70 5.30 -6.44 31.91
N LEU A 71 5.31 -5.22 32.45
CA LEU A 71 4.73 -4.06 31.78
C LEU A 71 5.46 -3.71 30.47
N LEU A 72 6.80 -3.74 30.47
CA LEU A 72 7.60 -3.58 29.26
C LEU A 72 7.29 -4.68 28.25
N GLY A 73 7.22 -5.93 28.69
CA GLY A 73 6.80 -7.05 27.84
C GLY A 73 5.41 -6.84 27.25
N TYR A 74 4.43 -6.46 28.07
CA TYR A 74 3.07 -6.20 27.60
C TYR A 74 2.98 -5.07 26.57
N PHE A 75 3.77 -4.00 26.74
CA PHE A 75 3.78 -2.86 25.81
C PHE A 75 4.65 -3.08 24.56
N PHE A 76 5.76 -3.80 24.67
CA PHE A 76 6.73 -3.96 23.60
C PHE A 76 6.54 -5.24 22.77
N VAL A 77 6.13 -6.35 23.41
CA VAL A 77 5.94 -7.63 22.71
C VAL A 77 4.88 -7.53 21.60
N PRO A 78 3.70 -6.89 21.77
CA PRO A 78 2.74 -6.74 20.68
C PRO A 78 3.25 -5.89 19.52
N LYS A 79 4.23 -4.99 19.76
CA LYS A 79 4.85 -4.16 18.71
C LYS A 79 5.91 -4.93 17.91
N LEU A 80 6.61 -5.88 18.58
CA LEU A 80 7.61 -6.74 17.93
C LEU A 80 6.99 -7.91 17.17
N PHE A 81 5.82 -8.39 17.64
CA PHE A 81 5.02 -9.44 17.00
C PHE A 81 3.77 -8.85 16.34
N LYS A 82 3.86 -7.66 15.70
CA LYS A 82 2.87 -7.37 14.66
C LYS A 82 3.05 -8.49 13.64
N PRO A 83 2.06 -9.41 13.44
CA PRO A 83 2.13 -10.30 12.30
C PRO A 83 2.29 -9.37 11.12
N GLU A 84 3.34 -9.56 10.30
CA GLU A 84 3.31 -9.04 8.94
C GLU A 84 1.94 -9.48 8.43
N GLN A 85 1.03 -8.54 8.27
CA GLN A 85 -0.19 -8.81 7.52
C GLN A 85 0.34 -9.21 6.17
N HIS A 86 0.41 -10.51 5.95
CA HIS A 86 0.67 -11.07 4.63
C HIS A 86 -0.52 -10.57 3.81
N ILE A 87 -0.36 -9.36 3.24
CA ILE A 87 -1.36 -8.78 2.35
C ILE A 87 -1.52 -9.84 1.28
N GLU A 88 -2.62 -10.55 1.34
CA GLU A 88 -2.89 -11.56 0.33
C GLU A 88 -2.86 -10.85 -1.01
N LYS A 89 -2.01 -11.29 -1.93
CA LYS A 89 -1.87 -10.67 -3.26
C LYS A 89 -3.11 -10.96 -4.08
N SER A 90 -4.24 -10.41 -3.64
CA SER A 90 -5.57 -10.67 -4.15
C SER A 90 -6.23 -9.40 -4.66
N ILE A 91 -6.91 -9.53 -5.81
CA ILE A 91 -7.57 -8.40 -6.47
C ILE A 91 -8.91 -8.83 -7.08
N ALA A 92 -9.86 -7.91 -7.03
CA ALA A 92 -11.08 -7.96 -7.82
C ALA A 92 -11.10 -6.81 -8.83
N VAL A 93 -11.53 -7.08 -10.05
CA VAL A 93 -11.86 -6.06 -11.05
C VAL A 93 -13.36 -5.88 -11.04
N LEU A 94 -13.85 -4.68 -10.76
CA LEU A 94 -15.27 -4.36 -10.84
C LEU A 94 -15.68 -4.06 -12.29
N PRO A 95 -16.96 -4.22 -12.64
CA PRO A 95 -17.48 -3.81 -13.94
C PRO A 95 -17.19 -2.33 -14.21
N PHE A 96 -16.58 -2.06 -15.36
CA PHE A 96 -16.28 -0.69 -15.76
C PHE A 96 -17.57 0.04 -16.16
N ARG A 97 -17.69 1.29 -15.70
CA ARG A 97 -18.85 2.13 -15.99
C ARG A 97 -18.79 2.66 -17.42
N ASN A 98 -19.93 2.66 -18.11
CA ASN A 98 -20.06 3.29 -19.42
C ASN A 98 -20.37 4.79 -19.26
N ASP A 99 -19.37 5.64 -19.46
CA ASP A 99 -19.49 7.10 -19.49
C ASP A 99 -19.69 7.66 -20.92
N SER A 100 -19.91 6.76 -21.91
CA SER A 100 -20.19 7.15 -23.27
C SER A 100 -21.61 7.69 -23.41
N PRO A 101 -21.87 8.61 -24.36
CA PRO A 101 -23.23 9.05 -24.68
C PRO A 101 -24.12 7.92 -25.21
N ASP A 102 -23.51 6.90 -25.84
CA ASP A 102 -24.19 5.74 -26.44
C ASP A 102 -24.17 4.57 -25.47
N PRO A 103 -25.35 4.10 -24.99
CA PRO A 103 -25.45 2.91 -24.13
C PRO A 103 -24.95 1.63 -24.82
N GLU A 104 -24.98 1.55 -26.13
CA GLU A 104 -24.49 0.40 -26.88
C GLU A 104 -22.98 0.15 -26.68
N ASN A 105 -22.22 1.14 -26.19
CA ASN A 105 -20.81 0.96 -25.83
C ASN A 105 -20.57 0.14 -24.54
N GLU A 106 -21.63 -0.37 -23.90
CA GLU A 106 -21.51 -1.27 -22.73
C GLU A 106 -20.67 -2.52 -23.03
N TYR A 107 -20.76 -3.07 -24.27
CA TYR A 107 -19.92 -4.19 -24.69
C TYR A 107 -18.42 -3.87 -24.58
N PHE A 108 -18.05 -2.63 -24.87
CA PHE A 108 -16.67 -2.21 -24.82
C PHE A 108 -16.17 -2.09 -23.36
N CYS A 109 -17.00 -1.59 -22.44
CA CYS A 109 -16.71 -1.59 -21.00
C CYS A 109 -16.54 -3.01 -20.47
N ASN A 110 -17.42 -3.92 -20.89
CA ASN A 110 -17.36 -5.34 -20.57
C ASN A 110 -16.09 -6.00 -21.12
N GLY A 111 -15.73 -5.69 -22.36
CA GLY A 111 -14.50 -6.16 -22.99
C GLY A 111 -13.25 -5.64 -22.28
N MET A 112 -13.23 -4.36 -21.90
CA MET A 112 -12.12 -3.76 -21.17
C MET A 112 -11.88 -4.44 -19.83
N MET A 113 -12.94 -4.64 -19.04
CA MET A 113 -12.85 -5.37 -17.79
C MET A 113 -12.29 -6.78 -18.01
N GLU A 114 -12.81 -7.51 -19.00
CA GLU A 114 -12.40 -8.87 -19.28
C GLU A 114 -10.92 -8.96 -19.68
N GLU A 115 -10.45 -8.06 -20.53
CA GLU A 115 -9.06 -8.06 -20.99
C GLU A 115 -8.09 -7.73 -19.85
N ILE A 116 -8.40 -6.73 -19.01
CA ILE A 116 -7.57 -6.43 -17.85
C ILE A 116 -7.55 -7.64 -16.90
N LEU A 117 -8.70 -8.27 -16.67
CA LEU A 117 -8.80 -9.46 -15.83
C LEU A 117 -7.96 -10.62 -16.40
N ASN A 118 -8.02 -10.83 -17.72
CA ASN A 118 -7.19 -11.83 -18.42
C ASN A 118 -5.70 -11.53 -18.28
N GLN A 119 -5.29 -10.27 -18.36
CA GLN A 119 -3.88 -9.89 -18.18
C GLN A 119 -3.41 -10.17 -16.73
N LEU A 120 -4.24 -9.83 -15.74
CA LEU A 120 -3.96 -10.10 -14.33
C LEU A 120 -3.84 -11.59 -14.03
N GLN A 121 -4.69 -12.43 -14.65
CA GLN A 121 -4.66 -13.88 -14.49
C GLN A 121 -3.40 -14.56 -15.05
N LYS A 122 -2.64 -13.87 -15.91
CA LYS A 122 -1.35 -14.38 -16.40
C LYS A 122 -0.25 -14.34 -15.34
N ILE A 123 -0.47 -13.61 -14.24
CA ILE A 123 0.49 -13.43 -13.14
C ILE A 123 0.15 -14.46 -12.06
N SER A 124 0.95 -15.52 -11.96
CA SER A 124 0.68 -16.65 -11.05
C SER A 124 0.75 -16.27 -9.57
N ASP A 125 1.47 -15.21 -9.24
CA ASP A 125 1.62 -14.69 -7.87
C ASP A 125 0.40 -13.85 -7.41
N LEU A 126 -0.60 -13.63 -8.30
CA LEU A 126 -1.83 -12.91 -7.98
C LEU A 126 -3.03 -13.87 -7.84
N LYS A 127 -3.85 -13.62 -6.84
CA LYS A 127 -5.17 -14.24 -6.69
C LYS A 127 -6.24 -13.31 -7.26
N VAL A 128 -6.66 -13.57 -8.48
CA VAL A 128 -7.65 -12.74 -9.19
C VAL A 128 -9.04 -13.33 -9.02
N LYS A 129 -9.99 -12.54 -8.53
CA LYS A 129 -11.40 -12.98 -8.39
C LYS A 129 -12.06 -13.13 -9.76
N ALA A 130 -12.90 -14.14 -9.86
CA ALA A 130 -13.65 -14.38 -11.09
C ALA A 130 -14.59 -13.21 -11.40
N ARG A 131 -14.74 -12.89 -12.69
CA ARG A 131 -15.66 -11.85 -13.16
C ARG A 131 -17.08 -12.02 -12.60
N THR A 132 -17.62 -13.24 -12.62
CA THR A 132 -18.98 -13.53 -12.14
C THR A 132 -19.22 -13.12 -10.70
N THR A 133 -18.17 -13.15 -9.87
CA THR A 133 -18.24 -12.72 -8.47
C THR A 133 -18.32 -11.20 -8.35
N SER A 134 -17.66 -10.47 -9.26
CA SER A 134 -17.64 -8.99 -9.29
C SER A 134 -18.85 -8.39 -10.01
N GLU A 135 -19.56 -9.15 -10.84
CA GLU A 135 -20.64 -8.65 -11.72
C GLU A 135 -21.81 -8.01 -10.94
N LYS A 136 -22.10 -8.49 -9.73
CA LYS A 136 -23.14 -7.90 -8.85
C LYS A 136 -22.85 -6.45 -8.44
N TYR A 137 -21.60 -6.01 -8.58
CA TYR A 137 -21.17 -4.65 -8.23
C TYR A 137 -21.08 -3.73 -9.46
N ARG A 138 -21.91 -3.93 -10.47
CA ARG A 138 -21.94 -3.07 -11.66
C ARG A 138 -22.37 -1.64 -11.35
N ASN A 139 -23.32 -1.46 -10.43
CA ASN A 139 -23.78 -0.18 -9.91
C ASN A 139 -23.78 -0.29 -8.38
N PRO A 140 -22.63 -0.19 -7.73
CA PRO A 140 -22.55 -0.43 -6.31
C PRO A 140 -23.14 0.74 -5.52
N ASP A 141 -24.10 0.44 -4.63
CA ASP A 141 -24.58 1.37 -3.61
C ASP A 141 -23.76 1.23 -2.31
N SER A 142 -22.83 0.29 -2.29
CA SER A 142 -22.05 -0.06 -1.11
C SER A 142 -20.68 0.61 -1.12
N ASP A 143 -20.18 0.96 0.08
CA ASP A 143 -18.81 1.41 0.29
C ASP A 143 -17.80 0.35 -0.22
N ILE A 144 -16.73 0.83 -0.85
CA ILE A 144 -15.69 -0.02 -1.44
C ILE A 144 -15.07 -0.99 -0.42
N ARG A 145 -14.99 -0.59 0.86
CA ARG A 145 -14.50 -1.42 1.96
C ARG A 145 -15.44 -2.58 2.28
N VAL A 146 -16.74 -2.39 2.08
CA VAL A 146 -17.73 -3.46 2.23
C VAL A 146 -17.58 -4.46 1.08
N ILE A 147 -17.47 -3.94 -0.14
CA ILE A 147 -17.26 -4.76 -1.35
C ILE A 147 -15.98 -5.59 -1.21
N GLY A 148 -14.87 -4.97 -0.76
CA GLY A 148 -13.60 -5.65 -0.55
C GLY A 148 -13.68 -6.80 0.45
N ARG A 149 -14.38 -6.60 1.55
CA ARG A 149 -14.62 -7.65 2.56
C ARG A 149 -15.49 -8.79 2.01
N GLU A 150 -16.56 -8.47 1.28
CA GLU A 150 -17.44 -9.49 0.68
C GLU A 150 -16.72 -10.31 -0.41
N LEU A 151 -15.86 -9.67 -1.18
CA LEU A 151 -15.04 -10.34 -2.19
C LEU A 151 -13.82 -11.05 -1.57
N GLY A 152 -13.41 -10.69 -0.35
CA GLY A 152 -12.21 -11.20 0.31
C GLY A 152 -10.96 -10.90 -0.51
N VAL A 153 -10.73 -9.62 -0.82
CA VAL A 153 -9.59 -9.16 -1.61
C VAL A 153 -8.87 -8.01 -0.91
N SER A 154 -7.58 -7.88 -1.18
CA SER A 154 -6.76 -6.78 -0.67
C SER A 154 -6.90 -5.52 -1.51
N LEU A 155 -7.08 -5.67 -2.84
CA LEU A 155 -7.22 -4.56 -3.77
C LEU A 155 -8.47 -4.69 -4.63
N ILE A 156 -9.00 -3.54 -5.02
CA ILE A 156 -10.08 -3.42 -6.00
C ILE A 156 -9.60 -2.53 -7.14
N LEU A 157 -9.80 -3.00 -8.37
CA LEU A 157 -9.65 -2.19 -9.57
C LEU A 157 -11.03 -1.82 -10.07
N GLU A 158 -11.31 -0.54 -10.19
CA GLU A 158 -12.51 0.02 -10.80
C GLU A 158 -12.14 0.95 -11.95
N GLY A 159 -13.12 1.30 -12.77
CA GLY A 159 -12.87 2.22 -13.85
C GLY A 159 -14.11 2.62 -14.62
N SER A 160 -13.87 3.47 -15.61
CA SER A 160 -14.89 3.91 -16.55
C SER A 160 -14.32 4.02 -17.97
N VAL A 161 -15.21 3.95 -18.93
CA VAL A 161 -14.88 4.06 -20.35
C VAL A 161 -15.82 5.06 -20.99
N ARG A 162 -15.26 6.02 -21.72
CA ARG A 162 -15.99 6.93 -22.59
C ARG A 162 -15.48 6.75 -24.02
N LYS A 163 -16.37 6.30 -24.91
CA LYS A 163 -16.09 6.13 -26.35
C LYS A 163 -17.02 7.02 -27.18
N VAL A 164 -16.45 7.81 -28.08
CA VAL A 164 -17.17 8.68 -29.03
C VAL A 164 -16.52 8.52 -30.39
N GLY A 165 -17.15 7.75 -31.29
CA GLY A 165 -16.51 7.32 -32.53
C GLY A 165 -15.25 6.50 -32.23
N ASP A 166 -14.10 6.96 -32.73
CA ASP A 166 -12.79 6.34 -32.49
C ASP A 166 -12.05 6.93 -31.27
N ASP A 167 -12.55 8.01 -30.69
CA ASP A 167 -11.96 8.60 -29.51
C ASP A 167 -12.37 7.84 -28.27
N ILE A 168 -11.37 7.49 -27.45
CA ILE A 168 -11.57 6.71 -26.23
C ILE A 168 -10.85 7.38 -25.07
N ARG A 169 -11.56 7.49 -23.97
CA ARG A 169 -10.98 7.75 -22.65
C ARG A 169 -11.31 6.58 -21.71
N ILE A 170 -10.28 6.01 -21.10
CA ILE A 170 -10.42 4.96 -20.08
C ILE A 170 -9.77 5.46 -18.82
N THR A 171 -10.48 5.38 -17.73
CA THR A 171 -9.93 5.61 -16.39
C THR A 171 -9.89 4.29 -15.65
N ALA A 172 -8.75 3.96 -15.05
CA ALA A 172 -8.59 2.82 -14.17
C ALA A 172 -8.03 3.30 -12.83
N GLN A 173 -8.62 2.87 -11.73
CA GLN A 173 -8.24 3.27 -10.38
C GLN A 173 -8.05 2.02 -9.52
N LEU A 174 -6.91 1.97 -8.81
CA LEU A 174 -6.61 0.92 -7.86
C LEU A 174 -6.84 1.43 -6.45
N ILE A 175 -7.60 0.68 -5.68
CA ILE A 175 -8.06 1.06 -4.35
C ILE A 175 -7.67 -0.02 -3.36
N ASP A 176 -7.15 0.39 -2.21
CA ASP A 176 -6.98 -0.48 -1.05
C ASP A 176 -8.35 -0.85 -0.49
N ALA A 177 -8.68 -2.14 -0.49
CA ALA A 177 -9.98 -2.62 -0.10
C ALA A 177 -10.26 -2.51 1.42
N ALA A 178 -9.23 -2.37 2.24
CA ALA A 178 -9.36 -2.25 3.69
C ALA A 178 -9.61 -0.80 4.13
N THR A 179 -8.90 0.15 3.51
CA THR A 179 -8.96 1.59 3.87
C THR A 179 -9.91 2.38 2.98
N GLY A 180 -10.08 1.98 1.72
CA GLY A 180 -10.78 2.74 0.69
C GLY A 180 -9.91 3.80 0.02
N ASP A 181 -8.60 3.83 0.31
CA ASP A 181 -7.69 4.81 -0.26
C ASP A 181 -7.32 4.46 -1.70
N HIS A 182 -7.28 5.48 -2.56
CA HIS A 182 -6.79 5.33 -3.92
C HIS A 182 -5.26 5.20 -3.92
N LEU A 183 -4.75 4.07 -4.38
CA LEU A 183 -3.30 3.84 -4.51
C LEU A 183 -2.75 4.51 -5.76
N TRP A 184 -3.50 4.46 -6.86
CA TRP A 184 -3.20 5.17 -8.10
C TRP A 184 -4.42 5.27 -9.01
N SER A 185 -4.36 6.20 -9.97
CA SER A 185 -5.28 6.34 -11.09
C SER A 185 -4.47 6.43 -12.38
N GLU A 186 -4.95 5.76 -13.42
CA GLU A 186 -4.35 5.76 -14.76
C GLU A 186 -5.41 6.14 -15.79
N ILE A 187 -5.03 6.99 -16.72
CA ILE A 187 -5.91 7.46 -17.79
C ILE A 187 -5.26 7.12 -19.13
N TYR A 188 -6.01 6.41 -19.96
CA TYR A 188 -5.75 6.34 -21.40
C TYR A 188 -6.64 7.33 -22.12
N ASP A 189 -6.06 8.22 -22.92
CA ASP A 189 -6.76 9.19 -23.74
C ASP A 189 -6.19 9.11 -25.15
N GLY A 190 -6.97 8.62 -26.09
CA GLY A 190 -6.46 8.35 -27.43
C GLY A 190 -7.50 7.77 -28.39
N LYS A 191 -7.00 7.17 -29.46
CA LYS A 191 -7.82 6.52 -30.49
C LYS A 191 -7.95 5.01 -30.22
N TYR A 192 -9.01 4.42 -30.79
CA TYR A 192 -9.23 2.97 -30.79
C TYR A 192 -8.20 2.26 -31.68
N THR A 193 -7.03 2.04 -31.14
CA THR A 193 -5.87 1.44 -31.81
C THR A 193 -5.21 0.37 -30.95
N THR A 194 -4.20 -0.30 -31.48
CA THR A 194 -3.43 -1.33 -30.75
C THR A 194 -2.71 -0.81 -29.50
N SER A 195 -2.58 0.51 -29.32
CA SER A 195 -2.07 1.10 -28.07
C SER A 195 -2.97 0.85 -26.85
N LEU A 196 -4.25 0.47 -27.08
CA LEU A 196 -5.15 -0.01 -26.06
C LEU A 196 -4.60 -1.24 -25.32
N PHE A 197 -3.94 -2.14 -26.04
CA PHE A 197 -3.33 -3.34 -25.45
C PHE A 197 -2.12 -2.98 -24.57
N ASP A 198 -1.39 -1.92 -24.92
CA ASP A 198 -0.28 -1.42 -24.10
C ASP A 198 -0.80 -0.84 -22.77
N PHE A 199 -1.94 -0.14 -22.81
CA PHE A 199 -2.62 0.33 -21.61
C PHE A 199 -3.06 -0.84 -20.70
N GLN A 200 -3.74 -1.85 -21.26
CA GLN A 200 -4.19 -3.03 -20.51
C GLN A 200 -3.02 -3.76 -19.84
N SER A 201 -1.92 -3.97 -20.59
CA SER A 201 -0.70 -4.57 -20.07
C SER A 201 -0.04 -3.70 -18.98
N GLY A 202 -0.07 -2.38 -19.17
CA GLY A 202 0.44 -1.40 -18.21
C GLY A 202 -0.31 -1.45 -16.88
N VAL A 203 -1.64 -1.49 -16.92
CA VAL A 203 -2.50 -1.62 -15.74
C VAL A 203 -2.16 -2.91 -14.97
N ALA A 204 -2.06 -4.05 -15.65
CA ALA A 204 -1.75 -5.32 -15.01
C ALA A 204 -0.37 -5.30 -14.32
N LYS A 205 0.64 -4.72 -14.96
CA LYS A 205 1.98 -4.57 -14.37
C LYS A 205 1.98 -3.63 -13.16
N LYS A 206 1.23 -2.54 -13.19
CA LYS A 206 1.09 -1.61 -12.05
C LYS A 206 0.39 -2.27 -10.86
N VAL A 207 -0.68 -3.02 -11.11
CA VAL A 207 -1.36 -3.81 -10.06
C VAL A 207 -0.39 -4.79 -9.40
N ALA A 208 0.36 -5.55 -10.20
CA ALA A 208 1.36 -6.49 -9.69
C ALA A 208 2.41 -5.81 -8.81
N SER A 209 2.90 -4.65 -9.26
CA SER A 209 3.87 -3.84 -8.50
C SER A 209 3.28 -3.37 -7.16
N SER A 210 2.00 -2.94 -7.13
CA SER A 210 1.34 -2.48 -5.90
C SER A 210 1.17 -3.58 -4.85
N LEU A 211 1.10 -4.84 -5.29
CA LEU A 211 1.02 -6.02 -4.43
C LEU A 211 2.39 -6.69 -4.18
N ASN A 212 3.48 -6.09 -4.65
CA ASN A 212 4.80 -6.72 -4.65
C ASN A 212 4.76 -8.13 -5.26
N ALA A 213 3.93 -8.33 -6.28
CA ALA A 213 3.84 -9.60 -6.99
C ALA A 213 4.99 -9.75 -7.97
N VAL A 214 5.52 -10.97 -8.03
CA VAL A 214 6.62 -11.31 -8.94
C VAL A 214 6.03 -11.65 -10.31
N ILE A 215 6.52 -10.97 -11.35
CA ILE A 215 6.21 -11.29 -12.75
C ILE A 215 7.43 -11.96 -13.36
N THR A 216 7.31 -13.21 -13.73
CA THR A 216 8.39 -13.95 -14.41
C THR A 216 8.61 -13.43 -15.85
N PRO A 217 9.78 -13.64 -16.47
CA PRO A 217 10.03 -13.23 -17.85
C PRO A 217 9.00 -13.80 -18.85
N GLN A 218 8.57 -15.05 -18.65
CA GLN A 218 7.55 -15.71 -19.48
C GLN A 218 6.16 -15.08 -19.30
N GLU A 219 5.78 -14.72 -18.09
CA GLU A 219 4.52 -14.02 -17.82
C GLU A 219 4.55 -12.63 -18.43
N LYS A 220 5.67 -11.90 -18.29
CA LYS A 220 5.85 -10.58 -18.91
C LYS A 220 5.64 -10.65 -20.43
N GLN A 221 6.26 -11.63 -21.09
CA GLN A 221 6.09 -11.83 -22.53
C GLN A 221 4.62 -12.08 -22.90
N ARG A 222 3.91 -12.93 -22.13
CA ARG A 222 2.48 -13.20 -22.36
C ARG A 222 1.59 -11.99 -22.11
N ILE A 223 1.90 -11.16 -21.12
CA ILE A 223 1.17 -9.93 -20.80
C ILE A 223 1.35 -8.89 -21.93
N GLU A 224 2.53 -8.77 -22.49
CA GLU A 224 2.87 -7.80 -23.53
C GLU A 224 2.47 -8.25 -24.94
N MET A 225 2.08 -9.50 -25.13
CA MET A 225 1.62 -10.02 -26.42
C MET A 225 0.26 -9.42 -26.79
N LYS A 226 0.23 -8.72 -27.94
CA LYS A 226 -1.00 -8.16 -28.48
C LYS A 226 -1.84 -9.26 -29.15
N PRO A 227 -3.15 -9.35 -28.85
CA PRO A 227 -4.00 -10.43 -29.38
C PRO A 227 -4.19 -10.35 -30.89
N THR A 228 -4.18 -9.13 -31.45
CA THR A 228 -4.37 -8.88 -32.88
C THR A 228 -3.86 -7.51 -33.28
N THR A 229 -3.60 -7.31 -34.58
CA THR A 229 -3.38 -5.99 -35.17
C THR A 229 -4.63 -5.43 -35.88
N ASN A 230 -5.66 -6.27 -36.05
CA ASN A 230 -6.92 -5.89 -36.68
C ASN A 230 -7.94 -5.46 -35.64
N MET A 231 -8.08 -4.13 -35.44
CA MET A 231 -8.98 -3.57 -34.44
C MET A 231 -10.47 -3.77 -34.78
N LEU A 232 -10.82 -3.89 -36.08
CA LEU A 232 -12.20 -4.21 -36.45
C LEU A 232 -12.58 -5.63 -36.04
N ALA A 233 -11.71 -6.60 -36.33
CA ALA A 233 -11.93 -7.98 -35.86
C ALA A 233 -12.01 -8.07 -34.33
N TYR A 234 -11.18 -7.31 -33.63
CA TYR A 234 -11.25 -7.22 -32.18
C TYR A 234 -12.60 -6.68 -31.69
N ASP A 235 -13.08 -5.56 -32.27
CA ASP A 235 -14.38 -4.96 -31.92
C ASP A 235 -15.55 -5.91 -32.17
N LEU A 236 -15.58 -6.54 -33.36
CA LEU A 236 -16.63 -7.50 -33.70
C LEU A 236 -16.63 -8.70 -32.73
N THR A 237 -15.46 -9.22 -32.38
CA THR A 237 -15.31 -10.31 -31.41
C THR A 237 -15.85 -9.90 -30.03
N GLN A 238 -15.53 -8.71 -29.53
CA GLN A 238 -16.02 -8.20 -28.26
C GLN A 238 -17.56 -8.07 -28.26
N ARG A 239 -18.13 -7.53 -29.33
CA ARG A 239 -19.60 -7.43 -29.52
C ARG A 239 -20.24 -8.80 -29.55
N GLY A 240 -19.69 -9.74 -30.30
CA GLY A 240 -20.20 -11.11 -30.38
C GLY A 240 -20.20 -11.79 -29.02
N HIS A 241 -19.11 -11.68 -28.26
CA HIS A 241 -19.03 -12.22 -26.91
C HIS A 241 -20.05 -11.58 -25.95
N ASP A 242 -20.26 -10.26 -26.03
CA ASP A 242 -21.25 -9.57 -25.21
C ASP A 242 -22.68 -10.05 -25.52
N LEU A 243 -23.02 -10.22 -26.80
CA LEU A 243 -24.32 -10.76 -27.21
C LEU A 243 -24.53 -12.20 -26.70
N ILE A 244 -23.52 -13.06 -26.78
CA ILE A 244 -23.57 -14.43 -26.24
C ILE A 244 -23.80 -14.42 -24.73
N LYS A 245 -23.12 -13.51 -24.01
CA LYS A 245 -23.34 -13.34 -22.57
C LYS A 245 -24.76 -12.90 -22.25
N LYS A 246 -25.26 -11.88 -22.94
CA LYS A 246 -26.66 -11.40 -22.80
C LYS A 246 -27.68 -12.52 -23.07
N PHE A 247 -27.45 -13.34 -24.09
CA PHE A 247 -28.31 -14.51 -24.37
C PHE A 247 -28.41 -15.46 -23.16
N ARG A 248 -27.30 -15.74 -22.46
CA ARG A 248 -27.30 -16.63 -21.29
C ARG A 248 -28.20 -16.16 -20.16
N TYR A 249 -28.45 -14.86 -20.04
CA TYR A 249 -29.29 -14.27 -18.99
C TYR A 249 -30.74 -14.05 -19.46
N THR A 250 -30.95 -13.74 -20.76
CA THR A 250 -32.26 -13.37 -21.29
C THR A 250 -32.94 -14.49 -22.05
N ASN A 251 -32.20 -15.51 -22.49
CA ASN A 251 -32.61 -16.58 -23.37
C ASN A 251 -33.26 -16.10 -24.69
N ASP A 252 -32.88 -14.90 -25.15
CA ASP A 252 -33.33 -14.31 -26.43
C ASP A 252 -32.50 -14.85 -27.58
N SER A 253 -33.08 -15.78 -28.38
CA SER A 253 -32.39 -16.41 -29.53
C SER A 253 -31.92 -15.43 -30.59
N ASN A 254 -32.55 -14.25 -30.71
CA ASN A 254 -32.07 -13.21 -31.66
C ASN A 254 -30.66 -12.74 -31.35
N LEU A 255 -30.26 -12.74 -30.07
CA LEU A 255 -28.91 -12.35 -29.67
C LEU A 255 -27.84 -13.32 -30.19
N ILE A 256 -28.13 -14.62 -30.23
CA ILE A 256 -27.24 -15.63 -30.82
C ILE A 256 -27.12 -15.42 -32.33
N ILE A 257 -28.23 -15.20 -33.03
CA ILE A 257 -28.20 -14.94 -34.48
C ILE A 257 -27.37 -13.66 -34.77
N ARG A 258 -27.58 -12.62 -34.00
CA ARG A 258 -26.78 -11.38 -34.13
C ARG A 258 -25.30 -11.62 -33.85
N ALA A 259 -24.96 -12.42 -32.82
CA ALA A 259 -23.58 -12.75 -32.53
C ALA A 259 -22.91 -13.53 -33.66
N LEU A 260 -23.59 -14.54 -34.22
CA LEU A 260 -23.07 -15.33 -35.35
C LEU A 260 -22.77 -14.49 -36.61
N ASN A 261 -23.52 -13.41 -36.83
CA ASN A 261 -23.30 -12.49 -37.95
C ASN A 261 -22.10 -11.56 -37.75
N LEU A 262 -21.48 -11.53 -36.55
CA LEU A 262 -20.30 -10.72 -36.25
C LEU A 262 -18.99 -11.50 -36.35
N PHE A 263 -19.05 -12.84 -36.31
CA PHE A 263 -17.89 -13.73 -36.47
C PHE A 263 -17.74 -14.19 -37.93
#